data_6a9b392a506ec55b307917f22a9c3f59
#
_entry.id   6a9b392a506ec55b307917f22a9c3f59
#
_cell.length_a   1.000
_cell.length_b   1.000
_cell.length_c   1.000
_cell.angle_alpha   90.00
_cell.angle_beta   90.00
_cell.angle_gamma   90.00
#
_symmetry.space_group_name_H-M   'P 1'
#
loop_
_entity.id
_entity.type
_entity.pdbx_description
1 polymer ?
#
loop_
_entity_poly.entity_id
_entity_poly.type
_entity_poly.pdbx_seq_one_letter_code
_entity_poly.pdbx_strand_id
1 'polypeptide(L)'
;MQFDWRAISGPALTAATALIAILVDRYFIAVPNPAPLFVCIVAFAASLSGFASGLITAALAIAASALFFFNHRMTPGYDTADLVRLSMLALTAIGTAAITGLLRKRWMDAIAWERRLHATAERLSAALDQVDIGIVLLDADTRAEFINRAFRDYFSLPDDKADSKPPFIALMYHGRDTGAYELPEEELNAFIAERTEMMRSGDSTPININLADGQVLRFSCTALPDGGRMLSYTPVTDLVRHTDDPAKADYYRSLRGSRGRSVARHLRAAE
;
A
#
# COMPACT_ATOMS: atom_id res chain seq x y z
N MET A 1 -9.96 -25.08 -16.25
CA MET A 1 -11.10 -24.15 -16.20
C MET A 1 -11.74 -24.30 -14.83
N GLN A 2 -11.46 -23.41 -13.89
CA GLN A 2 -12.19 -23.35 -12.62
C GLN A 2 -13.55 -22.74 -12.92
N PHE A 3 -14.58 -23.53 -12.69
CA PHE A 3 -15.98 -23.14 -12.89
C PHE A 3 -16.34 -22.08 -11.84
N ASP A 4 -16.51 -20.82 -12.26
CA ASP A 4 -16.80 -19.71 -11.36
C ASP A 4 -18.27 -19.72 -10.98
N TRP A 5 -18.61 -20.45 -9.90
CA TRP A 5 -19.97 -20.55 -9.33
C TRP A 5 -20.62 -19.19 -9.09
N ARG A 6 -19.80 -18.16 -8.85
CA ARG A 6 -20.28 -16.81 -8.62
C ARG A 6 -20.92 -16.18 -9.85
N ALA A 7 -20.41 -16.51 -11.06
CA ALA A 7 -20.96 -15.98 -12.31
C ALA A 7 -22.37 -16.51 -12.60
N ILE A 8 -22.69 -17.72 -12.14
CA ILE A 8 -23.95 -18.41 -12.42
C ILE A 8 -24.97 -18.16 -11.30
N SER A 9 -24.54 -17.80 -10.10
CA SER A 9 -25.46 -17.61 -8.95
C SER A 9 -26.55 -16.56 -9.21
N GLY A 10 -26.24 -15.47 -9.87
CA GLY A 10 -27.21 -14.41 -10.21
C GLY A 10 -28.29 -14.90 -11.17
N PRO A 11 -27.93 -15.41 -12.37
CA PRO A 11 -28.89 -15.97 -13.32
C PRO A 11 -29.75 -17.11 -12.73
N ALA A 12 -29.12 -18.02 -11.98
CA ALA A 12 -29.84 -19.13 -11.34
C ALA A 12 -30.85 -18.64 -10.29
N LEU A 13 -30.47 -17.66 -9.47
CA LEU A 13 -31.36 -17.07 -8.49
C LEU A 13 -32.54 -16.35 -9.17
N THR A 14 -32.30 -15.66 -10.28
CA THR A 14 -33.38 -15.01 -11.06
C THR A 14 -34.36 -16.01 -11.63
N ALA A 15 -33.86 -17.09 -12.22
CA ALA A 15 -34.71 -18.17 -12.75
C ALA A 15 -35.57 -18.83 -11.63
N ALA A 16 -34.94 -19.11 -10.48
CA ALA A 16 -35.64 -19.65 -9.31
C ALA A 16 -36.71 -18.71 -8.79
N THR A 17 -36.43 -17.42 -8.68
CA THR A 17 -37.38 -16.42 -8.21
C THR A 17 -38.53 -16.22 -9.20
N ALA A 18 -38.25 -16.22 -10.51
CA ALA A 18 -39.27 -16.16 -11.55
C ALA A 18 -40.23 -17.36 -11.45
N LEU A 19 -39.69 -18.57 -11.29
CA LEU A 19 -40.47 -19.79 -11.11
C LEU A 19 -41.33 -19.72 -9.86
N ILE A 20 -40.76 -19.30 -8.74
CA ILE A 20 -41.49 -19.14 -7.48
C ILE A 20 -42.60 -18.08 -7.63
N ALA A 21 -42.36 -16.94 -8.25
CA ALA A 21 -43.35 -15.91 -8.46
C ALA A 21 -44.52 -16.41 -9.31
N ILE A 22 -44.23 -17.17 -10.37
CA ILE A 22 -45.28 -17.79 -11.22
C ILE A 22 -46.10 -18.84 -10.43
N LEU A 23 -45.46 -19.67 -9.60
CA LEU A 23 -46.15 -20.67 -8.77
C LEU A 23 -47.03 -20.02 -7.70
N VAL A 24 -46.51 -18.98 -7.02
CA VAL A 24 -47.27 -18.25 -6.01
C VAL A 24 -48.51 -17.56 -6.61
N ASP A 25 -48.32 -16.92 -7.76
CA ASP A 25 -49.39 -16.26 -8.48
C ASP A 25 -50.50 -17.24 -8.90
N ARG A 26 -50.11 -18.44 -9.34
CA ARG A 26 -51.02 -19.45 -9.86
C ARG A 26 -51.76 -20.23 -8.78
N TYR A 27 -51.13 -20.46 -7.60
CA TYR A 27 -51.70 -21.40 -6.60
C TYR A 27 -52.07 -20.77 -5.26
N PHE A 28 -51.53 -19.56 -4.94
CA PHE A 28 -51.67 -19.00 -3.60
C PHE A 28 -52.35 -17.61 -3.59
N ILE A 29 -51.68 -16.60 -4.16
CA ILE A 29 -52.13 -15.20 -4.10
C ILE A 29 -51.73 -14.49 -5.38
N ALA A 30 -52.62 -13.71 -5.96
CA ALA A 30 -52.29 -12.87 -7.13
C ALA A 30 -51.16 -11.90 -6.79
N VAL A 31 -50.03 -12.04 -7.47
CA VAL A 31 -48.86 -11.18 -7.30
C VAL A 31 -48.99 -9.94 -8.18
N PRO A 32 -49.24 -8.76 -7.61
CA PRO A 32 -49.58 -7.58 -8.41
C PRO A 32 -48.37 -7.06 -9.23
N ASN A 33 -47.13 -7.21 -8.74
CA ASN A 33 -45.93 -6.79 -9.45
C ASN A 33 -44.66 -7.46 -8.88
N PRO A 34 -44.02 -8.38 -9.60
CA PRO A 34 -42.77 -9.00 -9.16
C PRO A 34 -41.50 -8.16 -9.42
N ALA A 35 -41.61 -7.00 -10.10
CA ALA A 35 -40.48 -6.18 -10.52
C ALA A 35 -39.53 -5.75 -9.38
N PRO A 36 -39.98 -5.33 -8.18
CA PRO A 36 -39.06 -4.96 -7.08
C PRO A 36 -38.14 -6.11 -6.65
N LEU A 37 -38.66 -7.35 -6.62
CA LEU A 37 -37.85 -8.53 -6.29
C LEU A 37 -36.73 -8.76 -7.31
N PHE A 38 -37.03 -8.62 -8.59
CA PHE A 38 -36.05 -8.77 -9.67
C PHE A 38 -34.96 -7.71 -9.60
N VAL A 39 -35.26 -6.46 -9.27
CA VAL A 39 -34.27 -5.40 -9.08
C VAL A 39 -33.32 -5.73 -7.92
N CYS A 40 -33.84 -6.24 -6.79
CA CYS A 40 -32.99 -6.69 -5.67
C CYS A 40 -32.04 -7.82 -6.08
N ILE A 41 -32.53 -8.79 -6.87
CA ILE A 41 -31.68 -9.90 -7.35
C ILE A 41 -30.61 -9.41 -8.32
N VAL A 42 -30.96 -8.46 -9.20
CA VAL A 42 -29.99 -7.81 -10.09
C VAL A 42 -28.89 -7.10 -9.30
N ALA A 43 -29.28 -6.33 -8.26
CA ALA A 43 -28.33 -5.68 -7.37
C ALA A 43 -27.41 -6.71 -6.68
N PHE A 44 -28.00 -7.78 -6.16
CA PHE A 44 -27.26 -8.85 -5.50
C PHE A 44 -26.28 -9.56 -6.47
N ALA A 45 -26.74 -9.94 -7.66
CA ALA A 45 -25.92 -10.57 -8.68
C ALA A 45 -24.75 -9.67 -9.12
N ALA A 46 -25.02 -8.38 -9.36
CA ALA A 46 -24.00 -7.40 -9.71
C ALA A 46 -23.00 -7.19 -8.57
N SER A 47 -23.45 -7.23 -7.30
CA SER A 47 -22.55 -7.11 -6.14
C SER A 47 -21.66 -8.32 -5.92
N LEU A 48 -22.10 -9.53 -6.26
CA LEU A 48 -21.33 -10.77 -6.10
C LEU A 48 -20.39 -11.06 -7.27
N SER A 49 -20.86 -10.86 -8.49
CA SER A 49 -20.16 -11.33 -9.70
C SER A 49 -19.79 -10.22 -10.68
N GLY A 50 -20.17 -8.97 -10.38
CA GLY A 50 -19.80 -7.77 -11.15
C GLY A 50 -20.78 -7.44 -12.26
N PHE A 51 -20.40 -6.45 -13.08
CA PHE A 51 -21.26 -5.82 -14.08
C PHE A 51 -21.87 -6.79 -15.10
N ALA A 52 -21.06 -7.70 -15.66
CA ALA A 52 -21.53 -8.64 -16.67
C ALA A 52 -22.65 -9.59 -16.15
N SER A 53 -22.43 -10.15 -14.93
CA SER A 53 -23.45 -11.00 -14.29
C SER A 53 -24.71 -10.22 -13.97
N GLY A 54 -24.57 -8.97 -13.49
CA GLY A 54 -25.69 -8.06 -13.26
C GLY A 54 -26.52 -7.80 -14.52
N LEU A 55 -25.88 -7.56 -15.66
CA LEU A 55 -26.57 -7.36 -16.95
C LEU A 55 -27.31 -8.62 -17.44
N ILE A 56 -26.69 -9.79 -17.35
CA ILE A 56 -27.32 -11.05 -17.71
C ILE A 56 -28.55 -11.29 -16.83
N THR A 57 -28.41 -11.06 -15.52
CA THR A 57 -29.49 -11.16 -14.55
C THR A 57 -30.61 -10.15 -14.83
N ALA A 58 -30.27 -8.91 -15.22
CA ALA A 58 -31.26 -7.90 -15.61
C ALA A 58 -32.02 -8.31 -16.87
N ALA A 59 -31.33 -8.83 -17.89
CA ALA A 59 -31.98 -9.33 -19.11
C ALA A 59 -32.94 -10.49 -18.81
N LEU A 60 -32.55 -11.42 -17.96
CA LEU A 60 -33.40 -12.53 -17.51
C LEU A 60 -34.60 -12.03 -16.70
N ALA A 61 -34.40 -11.05 -15.84
CA ALA A 61 -35.47 -10.44 -15.04
C ALA A 61 -36.53 -9.73 -15.91
N ILE A 62 -36.07 -9.00 -16.95
CA ILE A 62 -36.96 -8.35 -17.92
C ILE A 62 -37.71 -9.40 -18.72
N ALA A 63 -37.04 -10.44 -19.22
CA ALA A 63 -37.70 -11.53 -19.97
C ALA A 63 -38.73 -12.28 -19.10
N ALA A 64 -38.39 -12.60 -17.84
CA ALA A 64 -39.31 -13.25 -16.90
C ALA A 64 -40.52 -12.38 -16.60
N SER A 65 -40.35 -11.06 -16.41
CA SER A 65 -41.44 -10.12 -16.21
C SER A 65 -42.34 -9.97 -17.44
N ALA A 66 -41.72 -9.97 -18.65
CA ALA A 66 -42.50 -9.92 -19.89
C ALA A 66 -43.36 -11.18 -20.06
N LEU A 67 -42.80 -12.35 -19.78
CA LEU A 67 -43.58 -13.62 -19.80
C LEU A 67 -44.70 -13.64 -18.75
N PHE A 68 -44.42 -13.11 -17.54
CA PHE A 68 -45.41 -13.03 -16.47
C PHE A 68 -46.59 -12.16 -16.89
N PHE A 69 -46.39 -10.96 -17.42
CA PHE A 69 -47.45 -10.08 -17.88
C PHE A 69 -48.23 -10.63 -19.08
N PHE A 70 -47.55 -11.33 -20.01
CA PHE A 70 -48.16 -11.97 -21.16
C PHE A 70 -49.10 -13.11 -20.74
N ASN A 71 -48.70 -13.93 -19.77
CA ASN A 71 -49.45 -15.13 -19.37
C ASN A 71 -50.60 -14.84 -18.40
N HIS A 72 -50.66 -13.66 -17.79
CA HIS A 72 -51.67 -13.29 -16.78
C HIS A 72 -52.98 -12.83 -17.41
N ARG A 73 -53.11 -12.69 -18.73
CA ARG A 73 -54.27 -12.18 -19.43
C ARG A 73 -55.03 -13.23 -20.22
N MET A 74 -56.39 -13.08 -20.25
CA MET A 74 -57.27 -13.89 -21.09
C MET A 74 -57.17 -13.60 -22.58
N THR A 75 -56.64 -12.41 -22.97
CA THR A 75 -56.38 -12.02 -24.36
C THR A 75 -54.86 -11.82 -24.58
N PRO A 76 -54.26 -12.46 -25.58
CA PRO A 76 -52.84 -12.31 -25.86
C PRO A 76 -52.55 -10.89 -26.37
N GLY A 77 -51.73 -10.14 -25.63
CA GLY A 77 -51.29 -8.79 -25.99
C GLY A 77 -50.80 -7.99 -24.81
N TYR A 78 -49.96 -6.98 -25.07
CA TYR A 78 -49.49 -6.01 -24.07
C TYR A 78 -50.37 -4.77 -24.14
N ASP A 79 -50.79 -4.29 -22.97
CA ASP A 79 -51.39 -2.96 -22.85
C ASP A 79 -50.30 -1.90 -22.67
N THR A 80 -50.70 -0.62 -22.93
CA THR A 80 -49.76 0.52 -22.73
C THR A 80 -49.22 0.57 -21.32
N ALA A 81 -50.00 0.20 -20.31
CA ALA A 81 -49.59 0.14 -18.92
C ALA A 81 -48.49 -0.93 -18.67
N ASP A 82 -48.57 -2.08 -19.37
CA ASP A 82 -47.59 -3.16 -19.22
C ASP A 82 -46.27 -2.79 -19.90
N LEU A 83 -46.31 -2.09 -21.04
CA LEU A 83 -45.15 -1.56 -21.70
C LEU A 83 -44.43 -0.50 -20.83
N VAL A 84 -45.18 0.36 -20.17
CA VAL A 84 -44.59 1.34 -19.22
C VAL A 84 -43.96 0.63 -18.04
N ARG A 85 -44.56 -0.40 -17.47
CA ARG A 85 -43.97 -1.19 -16.35
C ARG A 85 -42.72 -1.90 -16.76
N LEU A 86 -42.70 -2.53 -17.95
CA LEU A 86 -41.50 -3.19 -18.48
C LEU A 86 -40.35 -2.22 -18.79
N SER A 87 -40.70 -1.04 -19.34
CA SER A 87 -39.68 0.00 -19.60
C SER A 87 -39.08 0.55 -18.30
N MET A 88 -39.87 0.79 -17.29
CA MET A 88 -39.43 1.19 -15.95
C MET A 88 -38.56 0.11 -15.29
N LEU A 89 -38.98 -1.17 -15.38
CA LEU A 89 -38.17 -2.28 -14.89
C LEU A 89 -36.82 -2.37 -15.63
N ALA A 90 -36.81 -2.25 -16.96
CA ALA A 90 -35.60 -2.29 -17.75
C ALA A 90 -34.64 -1.17 -17.35
N LEU A 91 -35.14 0.06 -17.24
CA LEU A 91 -34.35 1.21 -16.83
C LEU A 91 -33.74 1.02 -15.42
N THR A 92 -34.56 0.61 -14.47
CA THR A 92 -34.15 0.40 -13.07
C THR A 92 -33.20 -0.78 -12.93
N ALA A 93 -33.44 -1.91 -13.61
CA ALA A 93 -32.59 -3.09 -13.55
C ALA A 93 -31.21 -2.84 -14.18
N ILE A 94 -31.17 -2.21 -15.36
CA ILE A 94 -29.91 -1.87 -16.05
C ILE A 94 -29.15 -0.82 -15.23
N GLY A 95 -29.84 0.22 -14.76
CA GLY A 95 -29.23 1.25 -13.91
C GLY A 95 -28.63 0.67 -12.62
N THR A 96 -29.37 -0.22 -11.96
CA THR A 96 -28.91 -0.91 -10.75
C THR A 96 -27.70 -1.81 -11.04
N ALA A 97 -27.75 -2.60 -12.12
CA ALA A 97 -26.62 -3.44 -12.54
C ALA A 97 -25.37 -2.59 -12.83
N ALA A 98 -25.54 -1.45 -13.52
CA ALA A 98 -24.43 -0.54 -13.84
C ALA A 98 -23.82 0.08 -12.59
N ILE A 99 -24.64 0.69 -11.73
CA ILE A 99 -24.16 1.36 -10.51
C ILE A 99 -23.49 0.35 -9.58
N THR A 100 -24.15 -0.77 -9.29
CA THR A 100 -23.61 -1.77 -8.36
C THR A 100 -22.35 -2.44 -8.90
N GLY A 101 -22.34 -2.77 -10.19
CA GLY A 101 -21.16 -3.35 -10.86
C GLY A 101 -19.95 -2.41 -10.91
N LEU A 102 -20.17 -1.11 -11.17
CA LEU A 102 -19.11 -0.09 -11.16
C LEU A 102 -18.59 0.17 -9.76
N LEU A 103 -19.48 0.28 -8.76
CA LEU A 103 -19.09 0.43 -7.36
C LEU A 103 -18.23 -0.74 -6.89
N ARG A 104 -18.65 -1.97 -7.20
CA ARG A 104 -17.85 -3.16 -6.89
C ARG A 104 -16.47 -3.10 -7.51
N LYS A 105 -16.37 -2.75 -8.80
CA LYS A 105 -15.09 -2.64 -9.49
C LYS A 105 -14.17 -1.65 -8.77
N ARG A 106 -14.66 -0.45 -8.45
CA ARG A 106 -13.90 0.57 -7.71
C ARG A 106 -13.43 0.07 -6.34
N TRP A 107 -14.30 -0.65 -5.60
CA TRP A 107 -13.96 -1.25 -4.31
C TRP A 107 -12.85 -2.31 -4.44
N MET A 108 -12.97 -3.18 -5.42
CA MET A 108 -11.94 -4.22 -5.65
C MET A 108 -10.62 -3.62 -6.10
N ASP A 109 -10.65 -2.58 -6.94
CA ASP A 109 -9.44 -1.88 -7.38
C ASP A 109 -8.77 -1.15 -6.19
N ALA A 110 -9.54 -0.51 -5.30
CA ALA A 110 -9.02 0.15 -4.11
C ALA A 110 -8.35 -0.85 -3.15
N ILE A 111 -8.99 -2.00 -2.87
CA ILE A 111 -8.41 -3.06 -2.03
C ILE A 111 -7.15 -3.64 -2.68
N ALA A 112 -7.16 -3.84 -4.00
CA ALA A 112 -5.99 -4.36 -4.72
C ALA A 112 -4.83 -3.36 -4.69
N TRP A 113 -5.10 -2.06 -4.77
CA TRP A 113 -4.12 -1.00 -4.66
C TRP A 113 -3.48 -0.95 -3.26
N GLU A 114 -4.30 -0.98 -2.21
CA GLU A 114 -3.83 -1.02 -0.83
C GLU A 114 -2.92 -2.22 -0.56
N ARG A 115 -3.33 -3.42 -1.00
CA ARG A 115 -2.49 -4.63 -0.89
C ARG A 115 -1.16 -4.51 -1.62
N ARG A 116 -1.15 -3.88 -2.81
CA ARG A 116 0.09 -3.65 -3.56
C ARG A 116 1.02 -2.69 -2.83
N LEU A 117 0.48 -1.60 -2.26
CA LEU A 117 1.28 -0.66 -1.46
C LEU A 117 1.92 -1.35 -0.25
N HIS A 118 1.15 -2.12 0.52
CA HIS A 118 1.69 -2.89 1.65
C HIS A 118 2.77 -3.87 1.22
N ALA A 119 2.51 -4.68 0.19
CA ALA A 119 3.50 -5.64 -0.31
C ALA A 119 4.79 -4.96 -0.83
N THR A 120 4.68 -3.75 -1.40
CA THR A 120 5.86 -2.99 -1.86
C THR A 120 6.63 -2.42 -0.67
N ALA A 121 5.94 -1.88 0.34
CA ALA A 121 6.56 -1.38 1.57
C ALA A 121 7.28 -2.49 2.33
N GLU A 122 6.66 -3.66 2.49
CA GLU A 122 7.28 -4.84 3.12
C GLU A 122 8.54 -5.31 2.36
N ARG A 123 8.49 -5.35 1.03
CA ARG A 123 9.65 -5.73 0.21
C ARG A 123 10.79 -4.73 0.33
N LEU A 124 10.47 -3.43 0.36
CA LEU A 124 11.47 -2.37 0.53
C LEU A 124 12.09 -2.45 1.92
N SER A 125 11.30 -2.62 2.97
CA SER A 125 11.78 -2.82 4.33
C SER A 125 12.70 -4.04 4.42
N ALA A 126 12.28 -5.19 3.88
CA ALA A 126 13.09 -6.40 3.86
C ALA A 126 14.40 -6.24 3.06
N ALA A 127 14.39 -5.44 1.97
CA ALA A 127 15.60 -5.14 1.22
C ALA A 127 16.55 -4.22 2.00
N LEU A 128 16.02 -3.22 2.72
CA LEU A 128 16.82 -2.36 3.58
C LEU A 128 17.43 -3.09 4.78
N ASP A 129 16.79 -4.17 5.24
CA ASP A 129 17.31 -5.03 6.29
C ASP A 129 18.47 -5.93 5.83
N GLN A 130 18.69 -6.07 4.51
CA GLN A 130 19.82 -6.84 3.96
C GLN A 130 21.08 -6.00 3.73
N VAL A 131 21.01 -4.68 3.88
CA VAL A 131 22.18 -3.81 3.70
C VAL A 131 22.88 -3.58 5.04
N ASP A 132 24.22 -3.59 5.00
CA ASP A 132 25.08 -3.34 6.17
C ASP A 132 25.21 -1.82 6.48
N ILE A 133 24.22 -1.04 6.15
CA ILE A 133 24.14 0.40 6.44
C ILE A 133 22.96 0.58 7.41
N GLY A 134 23.23 1.13 8.59
CA GLY A 134 22.17 1.53 9.52
C GLY A 134 21.33 2.65 8.93
N ILE A 135 20.03 2.44 8.80
CA ILE A 135 19.09 3.42 8.22
C ILE A 135 17.98 3.70 9.24
N VAL A 136 17.75 5.00 9.48
CA VAL A 136 16.60 5.48 10.26
C VAL A 136 15.88 6.52 9.42
N LEU A 137 14.57 6.33 9.23
CA LEU A 137 13.68 7.34 8.66
C LEU A 137 12.95 8.04 9.81
N LEU A 138 13.02 9.35 9.82
CA LEU A 138 12.33 10.21 10.78
C LEU A 138 11.24 11.00 10.06
N ASP A 139 10.12 11.19 10.74
CA ASP A 139 9.09 12.16 10.33
C ASP A 139 9.51 13.61 10.60
N ALA A 140 8.63 14.55 10.29
CA ALA A 140 8.86 15.98 10.53
C ALA A 140 9.00 16.33 12.03
N ASP A 141 8.42 15.52 12.93
CA ASP A 141 8.50 15.66 14.38
C ASP A 141 9.71 14.92 14.98
N THR A 142 10.61 14.45 14.12
CA THR A 142 11.85 13.72 14.49
C THR A 142 11.60 12.37 15.17
N ARG A 143 10.45 11.75 14.95
CA ARG A 143 10.15 10.40 15.42
C ARG A 143 10.52 9.38 14.35
N ALA A 144 11.03 8.25 14.79
CA ALA A 144 11.40 7.17 13.88
C ALA A 144 10.17 6.50 13.28
N GLU A 145 10.02 6.56 11.97
CA GLU A 145 9.02 5.79 11.22
C GLU A 145 9.53 4.41 10.83
N PHE A 146 10.83 4.33 10.56
CA PHE A 146 11.49 3.09 10.17
C PHE A 146 12.91 3.04 10.72
N ILE A 147 13.32 1.89 11.21
CA ILE A 147 14.67 1.58 11.71
C ILE A 147 15.03 0.21 11.16
N ASN A 148 16.05 0.13 10.29
CA ASN A 148 16.45 -1.14 9.72
C ASN A 148 17.28 -2.00 10.71
N ARG A 149 17.46 -3.27 10.33
CA ARG A 149 18.17 -4.25 11.14
C ARG A 149 19.62 -3.84 11.45
N ALA A 150 20.36 -3.33 10.46
CA ALA A 150 21.76 -2.95 10.67
C ALA A 150 21.91 -1.85 11.75
N PHE A 151 21.01 -0.86 11.78
CA PHE A 151 21.01 0.14 12.87
C PHE A 151 20.74 -0.51 14.23
N ARG A 152 19.77 -1.43 14.31
CA ARG A 152 19.44 -2.14 15.57
C ARG A 152 20.64 -2.95 16.07
N ASP A 153 21.33 -3.62 15.16
CA ASP A 153 22.52 -4.40 15.49
C ASP A 153 23.69 -3.51 15.98
N TYR A 154 23.95 -2.35 15.33
CA TYR A 154 25.02 -1.43 15.75
C TYR A 154 24.82 -0.84 17.15
N PHE A 155 23.58 -0.53 17.49
CA PHE A 155 23.24 0.11 18.76
C PHE A 155 22.58 -0.81 19.78
N SER A 156 22.54 -2.13 19.52
CA SER A 156 21.87 -3.12 20.37
C SER A 156 20.44 -2.69 20.74
N LEU A 157 19.71 -2.13 19.75
CA LEU A 157 18.36 -1.61 19.95
C LEU A 157 17.34 -2.77 19.86
N PRO A 158 16.59 -3.08 20.93
CA PRO A 158 15.56 -4.11 20.90
C PRO A 158 14.42 -3.77 19.93
N ASP A 159 13.81 -4.82 19.35
CA ASP A 159 12.74 -4.67 18.36
C ASP A 159 11.52 -3.92 18.92
N ASP A 160 11.13 -4.20 20.15
CA ASP A 160 10.01 -3.51 20.84
C ASP A 160 10.24 -2.00 20.98
N LYS A 161 11.48 -1.58 21.22
CA LYS A 161 11.84 -0.16 21.26
C LYS A 161 11.87 0.46 19.86
N ALA A 162 12.39 -0.24 18.87
CA ALA A 162 12.41 0.22 17.49
C ALA A 162 10.98 0.42 16.96
N ASP A 163 10.09 -0.53 17.22
CA ASP A 163 8.69 -0.52 16.76
C ASP A 163 7.82 0.52 17.49
N SER A 164 8.26 1.00 18.66
CA SER A 164 7.57 2.05 19.43
C SER A 164 7.63 3.44 18.78
N LYS A 165 8.30 3.58 17.64
CA LYS A 165 8.53 4.87 16.92
C LYS A 165 9.14 5.93 17.84
N PRO A 166 10.31 5.65 18.44
CA PRO A 166 10.93 6.56 19.40
C PRO A 166 11.37 7.87 18.72
N PRO A 167 11.38 8.99 19.45
CA PRO A 167 12.01 10.21 18.94
C PRO A 167 13.53 10.00 18.81
N PHE A 168 14.17 10.71 17.86
CA PHE A 168 15.61 10.58 17.60
C PHE A 168 16.46 10.71 18.86
N ILE A 169 16.11 11.66 19.72
CA ILE A 169 16.85 11.88 20.99
C ILE A 169 16.82 10.64 21.89
N ALA A 170 15.73 9.87 21.90
CA ALA A 170 15.65 8.63 22.68
C ALA A 170 16.57 7.54 22.12
N LEU A 171 16.76 7.48 20.78
CA LEU A 171 17.75 6.60 20.17
C LEU A 171 19.17 6.96 20.60
N MET A 172 19.48 8.27 20.65
CA MET A 172 20.79 8.75 21.12
C MET A 172 21.04 8.38 22.59
N TYR A 173 20.05 8.58 23.46
CA TYR A 173 20.14 8.16 24.86
C TYR A 173 20.26 6.66 25.02
N HIS A 174 19.57 5.87 24.18
CA HIS A 174 19.72 4.43 24.21
C HIS A 174 21.17 4.02 23.89
N GLY A 175 21.79 4.63 22.87
CA GLY A 175 23.22 4.37 22.57
C GLY A 175 24.15 4.78 23.69
N ARG A 176 23.87 5.85 24.43
CA ARG A 176 24.59 6.24 25.66
C ARG A 176 24.44 5.17 26.76
N ASP A 177 23.19 4.79 27.05
CA ASP A 177 22.86 3.90 28.18
C ASP A 177 23.36 2.47 27.92
N THR A 178 23.54 2.07 26.67
CA THR A 178 24.14 0.79 26.28
C THR A 178 25.66 0.84 26.12
N GLY A 179 26.27 2.02 26.29
CA GLY A 179 27.70 2.21 26.11
C GLY A 179 28.17 1.98 24.67
N ALA A 180 27.33 2.25 23.68
CA ALA A 180 27.66 2.06 22.27
C ALA A 180 28.75 3.01 21.75
N TYR A 181 28.89 4.20 22.32
CA TYR A 181 29.82 5.22 21.88
C TYR A 181 31.17 5.13 22.60
N GLU A 182 32.26 5.25 21.85
CA GLU A 182 33.62 5.36 22.37
C GLU A 182 33.90 6.82 22.78
N LEU A 183 33.21 7.30 23.83
CA LEU A 183 33.35 8.66 24.33
C LEU A 183 33.32 8.68 25.86
N PRO A 184 34.10 9.59 26.51
CA PRO A 184 33.99 9.83 27.96
C PRO A 184 32.56 10.26 28.33
N GLU A 185 32.09 9.84 29.50
CA GLU A 185 30.72 10.12 29.97
C GLU A 185 30.42 11.63 30.05
N GLU A 186 31.46 12.43 30.37
CA GLU A 186 31.38 13.87 30.44
C GLU A 186 31.08 14.54 29.09
N GLU A 187 31.55 13.95 28.00
CA GLU A 187 31.38 14.45 26.62
C GLU A 187 30.08 13.95 25.94
N LEU A 188 29.51 12.85 26.44
CA LEU A 188 28.35 12.20 25.80
C LEU A 188 27.14 13.12 25.69
N ASN A 189 26.85 13.93 26.73
CA ASN A 189 25.71 14.84 26.69
C ASN A 189 25.92 15.98 25.67
N ALA A 190 27.14 16.51 25.55
CA ALA A 190 27.47 17.51 24.55
C ALA A 190 27.36 16.92 23.13
N PHE A 191 27.86 15.71 22.94
CA PHE A 191 27.76 14.96 21.69
C PHE A 191 26.27 14.73 21.28
N ILE A 192 25.41 14.30 22.20
CA ILE A 192 23.99 14.11 21.93
C ILE A 192 23.31 15.43 21.54
N ALA A 193 23.63 16.53 22.24
CA ALA A 193 23.09 17.85 21.93
C ALA A 193 23.50 18.33 20.53
N GLU A 194 24.77 18.22 20.19
CA GLU A 194 25.32 18.57 18.88
C GLU A 194 24.66 17.75 17.77
N ARG A 195 24.51 16.43 17.96
CA ARG A 195 23.87 15.53 17.00
C ARG A 195 22.41 15.89 16.77
N THR A 196 21.71 16.22 17.85
CA THR A 196 20.30 16.60 17.77
C THR A 196 20.15 17.91 17.00
N GLU A 197 21.07 18.86 17.21
CA GLU A 197 21.05 20.14 16.50
C GLU A 197 21.40 19.98 15.01
N MET A 198 22.43 19.20 14.68
CA MET A 198 22.77 18.87 13.29
C MET A 198 21.55 18.27 12.56
N MET A 199 20.85 17.34 13.21
CA MET A 199 19.67 16.72 12.64
C MET A 199 18.53 17.73 12.44
N ARG A 200 18.31 18.67 13.38
CA ARG A 200 17.29 19.71 13.28
C ARG A 200 17.59 20.75 12.22
N SER A 201 18.85 21.20 12.17
CA SER A 201 19.29 22.20 11.17
C SER A 201 19.31 21.63 9.75
N GLY A 202 19.26 20.30 9.60
CA GLY A 202 19.36 19.63 8.30
C GLY A 202 20.79 19.66 7.76
N ASP A 203 21.79 19.84 8.61
CA ASP A 203 23.19 19.76 8.21
C ASP A 203 23.51 18.35 7.72
N SER A 204 23.90 18.25 6.46
CA SER A 204 24.24 17.00 5.79
C SER A 204 25.73 16.66 5.85
N THR A 205 26.52 17.41 6.59
CA THR A 205 27.96 17.17 6.71
C THR A 205 28.22 15.81 7.36
N PRO A 206 28.87 14.87 6.65
CA PRO A 206 29.12 13.54 7.21
C PRO A 206 30.17 13.63 8.33
N ILE A 207 29.90 12.95 9.44
CA ILE A 207 30.87 12.81 10.53
C ILE A 207 31.13 11.33 10.82
N ASN A 208 32.29 11.04 11.40
CA ASN A 208 32.62 9.70 11.85
C ASN A 208 32.27 9.56 13.34
N ILE A 209 31.67 8.43 13.70
CA ILE A 209 31.31 8.04 15.06
C ILE A 209 32.07 6.77 15.39
N ASN A 210 32.89 6.81 16.43
CA ASN A 210 33.57 5.63 16.95
C ASN A 210 32.64 4.89 17.92
N LEU A 211 32.48 3.60 17.71
CA LEU A 211 31.73 2.73 18.60
C LEU A 211 32.72 2.02 19.56
N ALA A 212 32.23 1.65 20.74
CA ALA A 212 33.01 0.98 21.79
C ALA A 212 33.56 -0.40 21.37
N ASP A 213 32.96 -1.03 20.35
CA ASP A 213 33.46 -2.29 19.75
C ASP A 213 34.62 -2.08 18.74
N GLY A 214 35.06 -0.83 18.54
CA GLY A 214 36.12 -0.44 17.61
C GLY A 214 35.65 -0.31 16.15
N GLN A 215 34.36 -0.32 15.89
CA GLN A 215 33.81 0.05 14.59
C GLN A 215 33.75 1.56 14.43
N VAL A 216 33.95 2.04 13.20
CA VAL A 216 33.78 3.44 12.83
C VAL A 216 32.64 3.55 11.87
N LEU A 217 31.59 4.27 12.26
CA LEU A 217 30.42 4.54 11.42
C LEU A 217 30.50 5.97 10.89
N ARG A 218 30.29 6.13 9.58
CA ARG A 218 30.05 7.46 8.99
C ARG A 218 28.55 7.75 9.06
N PHE A 219 28.20 8.75 9.82
CA PHE A 219 26.84 9.27 9.88
C PHE A 219 26.61 10.35 8.82
N SER A 220 25.45 10.33 8.18
CA SER A 220 24.95 11.44 7.39
C SER A 220 23.42 11.60 7.57
N CYS A 221 22.97 12.85 7.43
CA CYS A 221 21.55 13.22 7.52
C CYS A 221 21.13 13.81 6.17
N THR A 222 20.02 13.33 5.61
CA THR A 222 19.46 13.83 4.35
C THR A 222 18.00 14.24 4.58
N ALA A 223 17.65 15.46 4.17
CA ALA A 223 16.28 15.95 4.23
C ALA A 223 15.40 15.21 3.21
N LEU A 224 14.19 14.84 3.61
CA LEU A 224 13.18 14.23 2.75
C LEU A 224 12.17 15.29 2.27
N PRO A 225 11.49 15.06 1.13
CA PRO A 225 10.54 16.03 0.56
C PRO A 225 9.32 16.32 1.44
N ASP A 226 8.96 15.39 2.33
CA ASP A 226 7.84 15.48 3.27
C ASP A 226 8.18 16.23 4.58
N GLY A 227 9.42 16.76 4.69
CA GLY A 227 9.93 17.40 5.89
C GLY A 227 10.61 16.46 6.88
N GLY A 228 10.55 15.17 6.63
CA GLY A 228 11.27 14.15 7.40
C GLY A 228 12.77 14.15 7.16
N ARG A 229 13.47 13.17 7.75
CA ARG A 229 14.92 13.00 7.64
C ARG A 229 15.27 11.54 7.42
N MET A 230 16.25 11.28 6.56
CA MET A 230 16.90 9.98 6.46
C MET A 230 18.27 10.06 7.10
N LEU A 231 18.49 9.26 8.12
CA LEU A 231 19.80 9.09 8.75
C LEU A 231 20.45 7.82 8.23
N SER A 232 21.71 7.89 7.86
CA SER A 232 22.48 6.73 7.44
C SER A 232 23.76 6.59 8.25
N TYR A 233 24.06 5.36 8.65
CA TYR A 233 25.22 4.94 9.42
C TYR A 233 25.99 3.91 8.61
N THR A 234 27.02 4.34 7.90
CA THR A 234 27.81 3.50 6.99
C THR A 234 29.08 3.03 7.68
N PRO A 235 29.36 1.73 7.78
CA PRO A 235 30.62 1.25 8.35
C PRO A 235 31.80 1.67 7.46
N VAL A 236 32.77 2.35 8.07
CA VAL A 236 33.97 2.87 7.38
C VAL A 236 35.27 2.45 8.09
N THR A 237 35.19 1.48 9.00
CA THR A 237 36.31 1.00 9.82
C THR A 237 37.55 0.65 9.00
N ASP A 238 37.36 -0.13 7.93
CA ASP A 238 38.49 -0.53 7.07
C ASP A 238 39.06 0.66 6.30
N LEU A 239 38.23 1.59 5.88
CA LEU A 239 38.65 2.79 5.17
C LEU A 239 39.49 3.69 6.08
N VAL A 240 39.10 3.87 7.34
CA VAL A 240 39.85 4.68 8.32
C VAL A 240 41.15 4.01 8.67
N ARG A 241 41.15 2.72 9.01
CA ARG A 241 42.39 1.95 9.34
C ARG A 241 43.39 1.93 8.20
N HIS A 242 42.93 1.90 6.94
CA HIS A 242 43.80 1.93 5.77
C HIS A 242 44.28 3.34 5.40
N THR A 243 43.60 4.39 5.83
CA THR A 243 44.06 5.78 5.62
C THR A 243 45.24 6.12 6.54
N ASP A 244 45.30 5.46 7.71
CA ASP A 244 46.42 5.61 8.66
C ASP A 244 47.67 4.78 8.26
N ASP A 245 47.55 3.88 7.27
CA ASP A 245 48.69 3.15 6.69
C ASP A 245 49.33 3.96 5.55
N PRO A 246 50.51 4.56 5.75
CA PRO A 246 51.14 5.43 4.77
C PRO A 246 51.41 4.71 3.45
N ALA A 247 51.61 3.39 3.44
CA ALA A 247 51.84 2.60 2.23
C ALA A 247 50.64 2.47 1.32
N LYS A 248 49.42 2.62 1.86
CA LYS A 248 48.15 2.51 1.12
C LYS A 248 47.44 3.85 0.89
N ALA A 249 47.87 4.91 1.57
CA ALA A 249 47.27 6.25 1.46
C ALA A 249 47.33 6.78 0.01
N ASP A 250 48.39 6.48 -0.73
CA ASP A 250 48.55 6.89 -2.13
C ASP A 250 47.64 6.13 -3.09
N TYR A 251 47.38 4.86 -2.83
CA TYR A 251 46.40 4.08 -3.62
C TYR A 251 44.98 4.64 -3.49
N TYR A 252 44.51 4.95 -2.29
CA TYR A 252 43.17 5.53 -2.06
C TYR A 252 43.07 6.98 -2.54
N ARG A 253 44.19 7.75 -2.50
CA ARG A 253 44.26 9.09 -3.08
C ARG A 253 44.13 9.04 -4.60
N SER A 254 44.72 8.03 -5.26
CA SER A 254 44.61 7.79 -6.70
C SER A 254 43.18 7.42 -7.14
N LEU A 255 42.43 6.60 -6.33
CA LEU A 255 41.03 6.25 -6.58
C LEU A 255 40.09 7.47 -6.44
N ARG A 256 40.33 8.37 -5.50
CA ARG A 256 39.61 9.64 -5.38
C ARG A 256 39.84 10.56 -6.59
N GLY A 257 41.06 10.64 -7.09
CA GLY A 257 41.41 11.43 -8.28
C GLY A 257 40.80 10.87 -9.58
N SER A 258 40.59 9.57 -9.68
CA SER A 258 40.00 8.94 -10.86
C SER A 258 38.47 9.15 -10.97
N ARG A 259 37.75 9.16 -9.85
CA ARG A 259 36.30 9.44 -9.83
C ARG A 259 35.95 10.89 -10.23
N GLY A 260 36.75 11.87 -9.78
CA GLY A 260 36.57 13.28 -10.19
C GLY A 260 36.79 13.52 -11.68
N ARG A 261 37.75 12.77 -12.30
CA ARG A 261 38.05 12.89 -13.74
C ARG A 261 36.99 12.21 -14.64
N SER A 262 36.34 11.14 -14.18
CA SER A 262 35.28 10.47 -14.94
C SER A 262 33.99 11.33 -15.03
N VAL A 263 33.61 11.98 -13.94
CA VAL A 263 32.43 12.87 -13.91
C VAL A 263 32.66 14.14 -14.74
N ALA A 264 33.87 14.74 -14.67
CA ALA A 264 34.19 15.92 -15.45
C ALA A 264 34.29 15.63 -16.97
N ARG A 265 34.62 14.39 -17.37
CA ARG A 265 34.67 14.00 -18.77
C ARG A 265 33.29 13.76 -19.36
N HIS A 266 32.29 13.29 -18.57
CA HIS A 266 30.91 13.14 -19.05
C HIS A 266 30.14 14.45 -19.14
N LEU A 267 30.47 15.44 -18.29
CA LEU A 267 29.86 16.77 -18.37
C LEU A 267 30.38 17.59 -19.57
N ARG A 268 31.64 17.39 -20.03
CA ARG A 268 32.18 18.06 -21.24
C ARG A 268 31.83 17.40 -22.57
N ALA A 269 31.24 16.20 -22.55
CA ALA A 269 30.74 15.52 -23.76
C ALA A 269 29.26 15.79 -24.01
N ALA A 270 28.60 16.55 -23.14
CA ALA A 270 27.19 16.93 -23.23
C ALA A 270 26.98 18.42 -23.58
N GLU A 271 28.07 19.20 -23.82
CA GLU A 271 28.06 20.50 -24.47
C GLU A 271 28.49 20.33 -25.95
#